data_a8d24302128c9a631388cdfe47364280
#
_entry.id   a8d24302128c9a631388cdfe47364280
#
_cell.length_a   1.000
_cell.length_b   1.000
_cell.length_c   1.000
_cell.angle_alpha   90.00
_cell.angle_beta   90.00
_cell.angle_gamma   90.00
#
_symmetry.space_group_name_H-M   'P 1'
#
loop_
_entity.id
_entity.type
_entity.pdbx_description
1 polymer ?
#
loop_
_entity_poly.entity_id
_entity_poly.type
_entity_poly.pdbx_seq_one_letter_code
_entity_poly.pdbx_strand_id
1 'polypeptide(L)'
;MGKRSSGSFERRKRDFYPTPFSAVEPLLPHLSEKTVFDEPCAGNGVLVDHLEMSGHKCLRATDLEPQRDDVGTFDVFDIESCYGDCFITNPPWDRKFLHPLILHLCEIAPTWLLFDADW
;
A
#
# COMPACT_ATOMS: atom_id res chain seq x y z
N MET A 1 -23.19 6.18 5.76
CA MET A 1 -22.23 6.86 4.89
C MET A 1 -21.43 7.91 5.65
N GLY A 2 -22.09 8.84 6.32
CA GLY A 2 -21.38 9.88 7.04
C GLY A 2 -20.44 9.38 8.10
N LYS A 3 -20.89 8.40 8.86
CA LYS A 3 -20.08 7.80 9.91
C LYS A 3 -18.83 7.15 9.34
N ARG A 4 -18.97 6.46 8.23
CA ARG A 4 -17.86 5.80 7.58
C ARG A 4 -16.87 6.83 7.01
N SER A 5 -17.39 7.90 6.44
CA SER A 5 -16.54 8.95 5.91
C SER A 5 -15.73 9.62 7.01
N SER A 6 -16.36 9.90 8.15
CA SER A 6 -15.66 10.51 9.28
C SER A 6 -14.54 9.62 9.79
N GLY A 7 -14.82 8.32 9.95
CA GLY A 7 -13.82 7.39 10.40
C GLY A 7 -12.66 7.30 9.43
N SER A 8 -12.96 7.26 8.14
CA SER A 8 -11.93 7.22 7.10
C SER A 8 -11.07 8.46 7.14
N PHE A 9 -11.69 9.63 7.31
CA PHE A 9 -10.96 10.87 7.33
C PHE A 9 -9.98 10.94 8.49
N GLU A 10 -10.43 10.58 9.69
CA GLU A 10 -9.57 10.60 10.86
C GLU A 10 -8.42 9.61 10.75
N ARG A 11 -8.73 8.41 10.28
CA ARG A 11 -7.70 7.40 10.10
C ARG A 11 -6.68 7.85 9.08
N ARG A 12 -7.12 8.47 7.99
CA ARG A 12 -6.21 8.98 6.98
C ARG A 12 -5.31 10.07 7.49
N LYS A 13 -5.81 10.91 8.35
CA LYS A 13 -4.98 11.94 8.95
C LYS A 13 -3.80 11.33 9.69
N ARG A 14 -4.01 10.23 10.36
CA ARG A 14 -2.96 9.53 11.08
C ARG A 14 -2.05 8.73 10.16
N ASP A 15 -2.65 8.11 9.17
CA ASP A 15 -1.93 7.19 8.28
C ASP A 15 -1.25 7.93 7.14
N PHE A 16 -1.37 9.21 7.11
CA PHE A 16 -0.94 10.06 6.01
C PHE A 16 0.49 10.49 6.08
N TYR A 17 1.27 9.75 6.79
CA TYR A 17 2.69 9.94 6.79
C TYR A 17 3.27 9.49 5.46
N PRO A 18 4.00 10.37 4.75
CA PRO A 18 4.76 9.89 3.61
C PRO A 18 5.73 8.82 4.09
N THR A 19 5.78 7.70 3.40
CA THR A 19 6.69 6.63 3.77
C THR A 19 8.12 7.09 3.56
N PRO A 20 8.96 7.18 4.59
CA PRO A 20 10.34 7.60 4.39
C PRO A 20 11.12 6.50 3.68
N PHE A 21 12.14 6.90 2.93
CA PHE A 21 12.96 5.91 2.22
C PHE A 21 13.62 4.92 3.19
N SER A 22 13.96 5.38 4.38
CA SER A 22 14.56 4.51 5.41
C SER A 22 13.66 3.34 5.80
N ALA A 23 12.34 3.47 5.61
CA ALA A 23 11.41 2.37 5.88
C ALA A 23 11.40 1.36 4.73
N VAL A 24 11.81 1.79 3.55
CA VAL A 24 11.86 0.93 2.35
C VAL A 24 13.19 0.18 2.25
N GLU A 25 14.27 0.79 2.70
CA GLU A 25 15.61 0.20 2.57
C GLU A 25 15.73 -1.24 3.06
N PRO A 26 15.17 -1.61 4.23
CA PRO A 26 15.29 -2.99 4.69
C PRO A 26 14.58 -4.00 3.80
N LEU A 27 13.62 -3.56 3.01
CA LEU A 27 12.89 -4.43 2.11
C LEU A 27 13.70 -4.76 0.85
N LEU A 28 14.50 -3.80 0.38
CA LEU A 28 15.17 -3.92 -0.93
C LEU A 28 16.00 -5.19 -1.11
N PRO A 29 16.80 -5.63 -0.12
CA PRO A 29 17.58 -6.87 -0.30
C PRO A 29 16.72 -8.13 -0.49
N HIS A 30 15.46 -8.07 -0.09
CA HIS A 30 14.56 -9.23 -0.18
C HIS A 30 13.79 -9.28 -1.49
N LEU A 31 13.83 -8.22 -2.27
CA LEU A 31 13.15 -8.17 -3.55
C LEU A 31 14.08 -8.68 -4.65
N SER A 32 13.50 -9.26 -5.69
CA SER A 32 14.28 -9.62 -6.87
C SER A 32 14.78 -8.33 -7.54
N GLU A 33 15.77 -8.47 -8.40
CA GLU A 33 16.46 -7.33 -9.02
C GLU A 33 15.49 -6.36 -9.69
N LYS A 34 14.41 -6.86 -10.25
CA LYS A 34 13.44 -6.03 -10.93
C LYS A 34 12.05 -6.54 -10.59
N THR A 35 11.61 -6.18 -9.40
CA THR A 35 10.30 -6.61 -8.91
C THR A 35 9.20 -5.77 -9.55
N VAL A 36 8.16 -6.44 -10.00
CA VAL A 36 6.96 -5.80 -10.54
C VAL A 36 5.87 -5.97 -9.51
N PHE A 37 5.25 -4.86 -9.08
CA PHE A 37 4.35 -4.92 -7.93
C PHE A 37 3.11 -4.04 -8.12
N ASP A 38 2.11 -4.30 -7.29
CA ASP A 38 0.93 -3.45 -7.13
C ASP A 38 0.95 -2.84 -5.73
N GLU A 39 0.56 -1.57 -5.62
CA GLU A 39 0.40 -0.90 -4.33
C GLU A 39 -1.08 -0.54 -4.14
N PRO A 40 -1.82 -1.33 -3.35
CA PRO A 40 -3.27 -1.14 -3.21
C PRO A 40 -3.71 -0.12 -2.17
N CYS A 41 -2.76 0.45 -1.41
CA CYS A 41 -3.03 1.53 -0.45
C CYS A 41 -2.02 2.64 -0.69
N ALA A 42 -1.96 3.12 -1.93
CA ALA A 42 -0.86 3.96 -2.38
C ALA A 42 -0.85 5.38 -1.83
N GLY A 43 -2.01 5.88 -1.39
CA GLY A 43 -2.09 7.23 -0.81
C GLY A 43 -1.53 8.31 -1.72
N ASN A 44 -0.42 8.90 -1.32
CA ASN A 44 0.26 9.94 -2.10
C ASN A 44 1.32 9.40 -3.05
N GLY A 45 1.46 8.07 -3.16
CA GLY A 45 2.38 7.47 -4.12
C GLY A 45 3.85 7.48 -3.76
N VAL A 46 4.21 7.94 -2.56
CA VAL A 46 5.63 8.08 -2.19
C VAL A 46 6.33 6.73 -2.10
N LEU A 47 5.65 5.70 -1.58
CA LEU A 47 6.24 4.36 -1.54
C LEU A 47 6.51 3.85 -2.95
N VAL A 48 5.58 4.06 -3.86
CA VAL A 48 5.76 3.69 -5.27
C VAL A 48 7.00 4.40 -5.83
N ASP A 49 7.13 5.70 -5.57
CA ASP A 49 8.27 6.47 -6.05
C ASP A 49 9.60 5.91 -5.54
N HIS A 50 9.67 5.59 -4.25
CA HIS A 50 10.89 5.03 -3.66
C HIS A 50 11.27 3.71 -4.31
N LEU A 51 10.29 2.85 -4.55
CA LEU A 51 10.55 1.55 -5.15
C LEU A 51 10.96 1.68 -6.62
N GLU A 52 10.32 2.59 -7.34
CA GLU A 52 10.67 2.81 -8.75
C GLU A 52 12.05 3.43 -8.90
N MET A 53 12.42 4.32 -7.98
CA MET A 53 13.77 4.88 -7.97
C MET A 53 14.83 3.81 -7.64
N SER A 54 14.42 2.74 -6.98
CA SER A 54 15.30 1.63 -6.66
C SER A 54 15.32 0.55 -7.75
N GLY A 55 14.66 0.79 -8.88
CA GLY A 55 14.71 -0.12 -10.03
C GLY A 55 13.54 -1.07 -10.18
N HIS A 56 12.53 -0.96 -9.32
CA HIS A 56 11.34 -1.79 -9.40
C HIS A 56 10.24 -1.08 -10.19
N LYS A 57 9.18 -1.79 -10.54
CA LYS A 57 8.12 -1.20 -11.35
C LYS A 57 6.75 -1.46 -10.75
N CYS A 58 5.99 -0.38 -10.55
CA CYS A 58 4.61 -0.48 -10.12
C CYS A 58 3.69 -0.59 -11.33
N LEU A 59 2.85 -1.63 -11.35
CA LEU A 59 1.88 -1.80 -12.42
C LEU A 59 0.53 -1.18 -12.08
N ARG A 60 0.19 -1.12 -10.80
CA ARG A 60 -1.11 -0.60 -10.41
C ARG A 60 -0.99 0.02 -9.03
N ALA A 61 -1.22 1.33 -8.96
CA ALA A 61 -1.24 2.05 -7.70
C ALA A 61 -2.65 2.57 -7.48
N THR A 62 -3.30 2.12 -6.40
CA THR A 62 -4.68 2.51 -6.10
C THR A 62 -4.84 2.85 -4.63
N ASP A 63 -5.90 3.58 -4.31
CA ASP A 63 -6.26 3.92 -2.95
C ASP A 63 -7.74 4.27 -2.94
N LEU A 64 -8.41 4.07 -1.83
CA LEU A 64 -9.80 4.46 -1.71
C LEU A 64 -9.94 5.98 -1.80
N GLU A 65 -8.94 6.71 -1.32
CA GLU A 65 -8.90 8.17 -1.37
C GLU A 65 -7.50 8.63 -1.83
N PRO A 66 -7.26 8.60 -3.14
CA PRO A 66 -5.94 8.95 -3.67
C PRO A 66 -5.55 10.39 -3.36
N GLN A 67 -4.26 10.59 -3.12
CA GLN A 67 -3.71 11.91 -2.83
C GLN A 67 -2.82 12.42 -3.97
N ARG A 68 -2.84 11.75 -5.09
CA ARG A 68 -2.06 12.13 -6.27
C ARG A 68 -2.80 11.64 -7.51
N ASP A 69 -2.72 12.41 -8.59
CA ASP A 69 -3.51 12.16 -9.79
C ASP A 69 -3.19 10.82 -10.46
N ASP A 70 -1.97 10.33 -10.29
CA ASP A 70 -1.56 9.06 -10.91
C ASP A 70 -1.88 7.84 -10.05
N VAL A 71 -2.54 8.04 -8.90
CA VAL A 71 -3.05 6.96 -8.08
C VAL A 71 -4.54 6.81 -8.39
N GLY A 72 -4.95 5.60 -8.80
CA GLY A 72 -6.34 5.35 -9.12
C GLY A 72 -7.22 5.18 -7.88
N THR A 73 -8.51 5.37 -8.06
CA THR A 73 -9.47 5.17 -6.97
C THR A 73 -10.01 3.74 -7.04
N PHE A 74 -9.79 2.97 -5.98
CA PHE A 74 -10.27 1.60 -5.93
C PHE A 74 -10.25 1.09 -4.50
N ASP A 75 -11.27 0.34 -4.11
CA ASP A 75 -11.30 -0.27 -2.78
C ASP A 75 -10.44 -1.53 -2.78
N VAL A 76 -9.51 -1.61 -1.83
CA VAL A 76 -8.59 -2.73 -1.75
C VAL A 76 -9.33 -4.07 -1.62
N PHE A 77 -10.50 -4.09 -0.96
CA PHE A 77 -11.26 -5.32 -0.79
C PHE A 77 -11.99 -5.76 -2.07
N ASP A 78 -12.04 -4.90 -3.07
CA ASP A 78 -12.60 -5.27 -4.38
C ASP A 78 -11.53 -5.79 -5.34
N ILE A 79 -10.27 -5.78 -4.94
CA ILE A 79 -9.20 -6.31 -5.78
C ILE A 79 -9.36 -7.82 -5.90
N GLU A 80 -9.32 -8.33 -7.12
CA GLU A 80 -9.47 -9.75 -7.40
C GLU A 80 -8.20 -10.38 -7.98
N SER A 81 -7.25 -9.56 -8.41
CA SER A 81 -6.02 -10.06 -8.99
C SER A 81 -4.89 -9.07 -8.75
N CYS A 82 -3.67 -9.56 -8.84
CA CYS A 82 -2.47 -8.74 -8.77
C CYS A 82 -1.89 -8.63 -10.18
N TYR A 83 -1.65 -7.43 -10.65
CA TYR A 83 -1.07 -7.21 -11.98
C TYR A 83 0.42 -7.50 -11.99
N GLY A 84 1.10 -7.21 -10.89
CA GLY A 84 2.50 -7.55 -10.73
C GLY A 84 2.69 -8.93 -10.15
N ASP A 85 3.89 -9.17 -9.64
CA ASP A 85 4.23 -10.46 -9.01
C ASP A 85 3.85 -10.48 -7.54
N CYS A 86 3.63 -9.32 -6.95
CA CYS A 86 3.34 -9.21 -5.52
C CYS A 86 2.69 -7.88 -5.21
N PHE A 87 2.13 -7.79 -4.02
CA PHE A 87 1.69 -6.51 -3.46
C PHE A 87 2.80 -5.98 -2.55
N ILE A 88 3.03 -4.67 -2.58
CA ILE A 88 3.90 -3.99 -1.63
C ILE A 88 3.13 -2.77 -1.16
N THR A 89 2.87 -2.68 0.15
CA THR A 89 2.00 -1.62 0.64
C THR A 89 2.34 -1.22 2.08
N ASN A 90 2.09 0.06 2.38
CA ASN A 90 2.11 0.59 3.72
C ASN A 90 0.66 0.90 4.09
N PRO A 91 -0.09 -0.08 4.62
CA PRO A 91 -1.53 0.07 4.81
C PRO A 91 -1.85 0.89 6.05
N PRO A 92 -3.12 1.33 6.19
CA PRO A 92 -3.57 1.91 7.45
C PRO A 92 -3.39 0.91 8.59
N TRP A 93 -2.98 1.42 9.77
CA TRP A 93 -2.60 0.55 10.89
C TRP A 93 -3.74 0.26 11.86
N ASP A 94 -4.98 0.54 11.50
CA ASP A 94 -6.15 0.15 12.27
C ASP A 94 -6.31 -1.37 12.17
N ARG A 95 -6.22 -2.05 13.31
CA ARG A 95 -6.24 -3.52 13.34
C ARG A 95 -7.51 -4.12 12.76
N LYS A 96 -8.65 -3.45 12.95
CA LYS A 96 -9.90 -3.93 12.39
C LYS A 96 -9.88 -3.95 10.87
N PHE A 97 -9.15 -3.04 10.28
CA PHE A 97 -8.99 -2.95 8.84
C PHE A 97 -7.85 -3.85 8.37
N LEU A 98 -6.75 -3.84 9.10
CA LEU A 98 -5.50 -4.44 8.67
C LEU A 98 -5.58 -5.97 8.60
N HIS A 99 -6.18 -6.62 9.60
CA HIS A 99 -6.26 -8.08 9.58
C HIS A 99 -7.04 -8.60 8.37
N PRO A 100 -8.25 -8.11 8.08
CA PRO A 100 -8.95 -8.53 6.85
C PRO A 100 -8.16 -8.21 5.58
N LEU A 101 -7.45 -7.08 5.57
CA LEU A 101 -6.66 -6.69 4.41
C LEU A 101 -5.53 -7.67 4.14
N ILE A 102 -4.81 -8.07 5.19
CA ILE A 102 -3.73 -9.05 5.05
C ILE A 102 -4.27 -10.35 4.46
N LEU A 103 -5.36 -10.86 5.02
CA LEU A 103 -5.95 -12.09 4.53
C LEU A 103 -6.38 -11.98 3.08
N HIS A 104 -7.00 -10.87 2.74
CA HIS A 104 -7.49 -10.65 1.39
C HIS A 104 -6.35 -10.63 0.36
N LEU A 105 -5.32 -9.84 0.64
CA LEU A 105 -4.21 -9.70 -0.30
C LEU A 105 -3.40 -10.99 -0.40
N CYS A 106 -3.15 -11.66 0.72
CA CYS A 106 -2.34 -12.88 0.72
C CYS A 106 -3.01 -14.04 0.00
N GLU A 107 -4.33 -14.03 -0.11
CA GLU A 107 -5.04 -15.03 -0.90
C GLU A 107 -4.84 -14.82 -2.41
N ILE A 108 -4.47 -13.63 -2.81
CA ILE A 108 -4.32 -13.28 -4.21
C ILE A 108 -2.88 -13.44 -4.68
N ALA A 109 -1.91 -12.93 -3.91
CA ALA A 109 -0.50 -12.92 -4.29
C ALA A 109 0.39 -12.71 -3.08
N PRO A 110 1.69 -12.97 -3.20
CA PRO A 110 2.64 -12.65 -2.13
C PRO A 110 2.52 -11.17 -1.78
N THR A 111 2.63 -10.85 -0.50
CA THR A 111 2.38 -9.49 -0.02
C THR A 111 3.47 -9.07 0.94
N TRP A 112 4.08 -7.91 0.65
CA TRP A 112 5.03 -7.27 1.55
C TRP A 112 4.32 -6.10 2.21
N LEU A 113 4.42 -6.04 3.54
CA LEU A 113 3.77 -5.00 4.32
C LEU A 113 4.80 -4.22 5.10
N LEU A 114 4.68 -2.89 5.07
CA LEU A 114 5.53 -2.03 5.87
C LEU A 114 4.75 -1.62 7.11
N PHE A 115 5.38 -1.79 8.27
CA PHE A 115 4.77 -1.48 9.57
C PHE A 115 5.61 -0.53 10.36
N ASP A 116 4.95 0.23 11.23
CA ASP A 116 5.64 0.95 12.28
C ASP A 116 6.25 -0.07 13.23
N ALA A 117 7.51 0.13 13.63
CA ALA A 117 8.22 -0.78 14.51
C ALA A 117 7.54 -0.91 15.88
N ASP A 118 6.80 0.12 16.29
CA ASP A 118 6.11 0.12 17.58
C ASP A 118 4.70 -0.45 17.51
N TRP A 119 4.29 -0.87 16.36
CA TRP A 119 2.95 -1.42 16.17
C TRP A 119 2.85 -2.82 16.78
#